data_8bf43470a7fe9083aa83992fe0ab8224
#
_entry.id   8bf43470a7fe9083aa83992fe0ab8224
#
_cell.length_a   1.000
_cell.length_b   1.000
_cell.length_c   1.000
_cell.angle_alpha   90.00
_cell.angle_beta   90.00
_cell.angle_gamma   90.00
#
_symmetry.space_group_name_H-M   'P 1'
#
loop_
_entity.id
_entity.type
_entity.pdbx_description
1 polymer ?
#
loop_
_entity_poly.entity_id
_entity_poly.type
_entity_poly.pdbx_seq_one_letter_code
_entity_poly.pdbx_strand_id
1 'polypeptide(L)'
;MSDFDYLTTLPGEDRERRWLQERLETLSVREGIVLSAAVLRTAPEDMAQAVNCLQSLDDYDVRLDAGSYAALGEAELHRKTTLPDSAMPFVDLAAMGHQYEIEHPGLFVGDCYVEY
;
A
#
# COMPACT_ATOMS: atom_id res chain seq x y z
N MET A 1 0.50 11.97 17.22
CA MET A 1 0.52 12.67 15.93
C MET A 1 0.52 11.66 14.80
N SER A 2 -0.40 11.80 13.86
CA SER A 2 -0.47 10.92 12.70
C SER A 2 0.40 11.49 11.57
N ASP A 3 1.04 10.62 10.79
CA ASP A 3 1.80 11.02 9.61
C ASP A 3 0.90 11.64 8.52
N PHE A 4 -0.42 11.54 8.68
CA PHE A 4 -1.40 12.07 7.73
C PHE A 4 -2.06 13.38 8.18
N ASP A 5 -1.60 13.98 9.29
CA ASP A 5 -2.19 15.22 9.79
C ASP A 5 -2.12 16.35 8.78
N TYR A 6 -1.12 16.35 7.88
CA TYR A 6 -1.02 17.36 6.84
C TYR A 6 -2.22 17.37 5.89
N LEU A 7 -2.93 16.25 5.75
CA LEU A 7 -4.13 16.17 4.90
C LEU A 7 -5.23 17.11 5.41
N THR A 8 -5.28 17.34 6.71
CA THR A 8 -6.27 18.25 7.32
C THR A 8 -5.94 19.72 7.11
N THR A 9 -4.75 20.03 6.57
CA THR A 9 -4.33 21.40 6.25
C THR A 9 -4.56 21.76 4.79
N LEU A 10 -5.00 20.80 3.97
CA LEU A 10 -5.30 21.04 2.56
C LEU A 10 -6.53 21.95 2.39
N PRO A 11 -6.65 22.66 1.24
CA PRO A 11 -7.84 23.47 0.97
C PRO A 11 -9.11 22.63 0.95
N GLY A 12 -10.15 23.11 1.61
CA GLY A 12 -11.43 22.43 1.65
C GLY A 12 -12.38 23.04 2.68
N GLU A 13 -13.54 22.42 2.82
CA GLU A 13 -14.58 22.86 3.75
C GLU A 13 -14.34 22.31 5.15
N ASP A 14 -14.86 23.01 6.17
CA ASP A 14 -14.75 22.56 7.57
C ASP A 14 -15.39 21.20 7.81
N ARG A 15 -16.47 20.89 7.09
CA ARG A 15 -17.14 19.60 7.17
C ARG A 15 -16.21 18.46 6.69
N GLU A 16 -15.50 18.68 5.62
CA GLU A 16 -14.52 17.72 5.10
C GLU A 16 -13.36 17.55 6.07
N ARG A 17 -12.86 18.65 6.63
CA ARG A 17 -11.76 18.62 7.62
C ARG A 17 -12.16 17.81 8.84
N ARG A 18 -13.37 18.01 9.36
CA ARG A 18 -13.88 17.27 10.52
C ARG A 18 -13.99 15.79 10.24
N TRP A 19 -14.53 15.43 9.07
CA TRP A 19 -14.64 14.05 8.66
C TRP A 19 -13.26 13.39 8.54
N LEU A 20 -12.28 14.09 7.93
CA LEU A 20 -10.91 13.60 7.82
C LEU A 20 -10.28 13.36 9.18
N GLN A 21 -10.41 14.31 10.10
CA GLN A 21 -9.86 14.18 11.45
C GLN A 21 -10.43 12.96 12.17
N GLU A 22 -11.73 12.76 12.12
CA GLU A 22 -12.39 11.61 12.73
C GLU A 22 -11.94 10.30 12.09
N ARG A 23 -11.87 10.26 10.77
CA ARG A 23 -11.50 9.04 10.05
C ARG A 23 -10.04 8.66 10.29
N LEU A 24 -9.14 9.64 10.32
CA LEU A 24 -7.72 9.39 10.59
C LEU A 24 -7.48 8.80 11.97
N GLU A 25 -8.30 9.17 12.96
CA GLU A 25 -8.21 8.63 14.33
C GLU A 25 -8.64 7.17 14.41
N THR A 26 -9.44 6.71 13.47
CA THR A 26 -10.00 5.34 13.47
C THR A 26 -9.27 4.39 12.54
N LEU A 27 -8.18 4.81 11.91
CA LEU A 27 -7.42 3.95 10.98
C LEU A 27 -6.78 2.77 11.70
N SER A 28 -6.95 1.58 11.13
CA SER A 28 -6.17 0.43 11.54
C SER A 28 -4.75 0.52 10.94
N VAL A 29 -3.83 -0.34 11.41
CA VAL A 29 -2.48 -0.40 10.87
C VAL A 29 -2.51 -0.69 9.37
N ARG A 30 -3.34 -1.66 8.95
CA ARG A 30 -3.51 -2.01 7.53
C ARG A 30 -4.02 -0.81 6.72
N GLU A 31 -5.04 -0.13 7.22
CA GLU A 31 -5.61 1.04 6.55
C GLU A 31 -4.60 2.17 6.43
N GLY A 32 -3.75 2.36 7.44
CA GLY A 32 -2.67 3.34 7.40
C GLY A 32 -1.65 3.05 6.31
N ILE A 33 -1.28 1.77 6.12
CA ILE A 33 -0.38 1.33 5.06
C ILE A 33 -1.01 1.61 3.69
N VAL A 34 -2.27 1.25 3.52
CA VAL A 34 -3.00 1.49 2.26
C VAL A 34 -3.13 2.98 1.97
N LEU A 35 -3.42 3.78 2.99
CA LEU A 35 -3.52 5.24 2.83
C LEU A 35 -2.19 5.84 2.39
N SER A 36 -1.07 5.36 2.93
CA SER A 36 0.26 5.79 2.49
C SER A 36 0.46 5.55 1.00
N ALA A 37 0.08 4.38 0.50
CA ALA A 37 0.15 4.05 -0.93
C ALA A 37 -0.79 4.94 -1.76
N ALA A 38 -2.02 5.14 -1.29
CA ALA A 38 -3.00 5.96 -1.99
C ALA A 38 -2.54 7.41 -2.11
N VAL A 39 -1.96 7.97 -1.05
CA VAL A 39 -1.44 9.33 -1.03
C VAL A 39 -0.23 9.47 -1.97
N LEU A 40 0.67 8.49 -1.96
CA LEU A 40 1.84 8.50 -2.85
C LEU A 40 1.42 8.40 -4.32
N ARG A 41 0.39 7.61 -4.60
CA ARG A 41 -0.10 7.40 -5.97
C ARG A 41 -0.86 8.61 -6.51
N THR A 42 -1.73 9.22 -5.70
CA THR A 42 -2.67 10.25 -6.16
C THR A 42 -2.21 11.68 -5.85
N ALA A 43 -1.30 11.86 -4.88
CA ALA A 43 -0.81 13.18 -4.45
C ALA A 43 -1.95 14.19 -4.28
N PRO A 44 -2.85 14.00 -3.29
CA PRO A 44 -4.01 14.85 -3.13
C PRO A 44 -3.62 16.31 -2.89
N GLU A 45 -4.27 17.23 -3.60
CA GLU A 45 -4.01 18.67 -3.56
C GLU A 45 -5.05 19.42 -2.74
N ASP A 46 -6.20 18.79 -2.48
CA ASP A 46 -7.27 19.37 -1.69
C ASP A 46 -7.94 18.29 -0.82
N MET A 47 -8.84 18.73 0.07
CA MET A 47 -9.51 17.82 0.98
C MET A 47 -10.44 16.84 0.27
N ALA A 48 -11.06 17.24 -0.82
CA ALA A 48 -11.94 16.34 -1.58
C ALA A 48 -11.15 15.14 -2.11
N GLN A 49 -9.95 15.36 -2.62
CA GLN A 49 -9.07 14.30 -3.06
C GLN A 49 -8.60 13.43 -1.90
N ALA A 50 -8.28 14.03 -0.75
CA ALA A 50 -7.90 13.28 0.45
C ALA A 50 -9.05 12.40 0.95
N VAL A 51 -10.27 12.92 0.95
CA VAL A 51 -11.49 12.14 1.30
C VAL A 51 -11.64 10.94 0.35
N ASN A 52 -11.43 11.15 -0.95
CA ASN A 52 -11.50 10.07 -1.93
C ASN A 52 -10.46 8.97 -1.65
N CYS A 53 -9.24 9.34 -1.24
CA CYS A 53 -8.23 8.36 -0.83
C CYS A 53 -8.73 7.48 0.31
N LEU A 54 -9.33 8.09 1.34
CA LEU A 54 -9.83 7.38 2.50
C LEU A 54 -11.07 6.52 2.19
N GLN A 55 -11.89 6.93 1.23
CA GLN A 55 -13.07 6.18 0.82
C GLN A 55 -12.73 4.99 -0.07
N SER A 56 -11.54 4.98 -0.69
CA SER A 56 -11.13 3.92 -1.61
C SER A 56 -10.11 2.95 -1.02
N LEU A 57 -9.94 2.92 0.31
CA LEU A 57 -8.96 2.02 0.95
C LEU A 57 -9.24 0.54 0.67
N ASP A 58 -10.50 0.15 0.49
CA ASP A 58 -10.88 -1.23 0.22
C ASP A 58 -10.55 -1.68 -1.22
N ASP A 59 -10.21 -0.74 -2.09
CA ASP A 59 -9.83 -1.04 -3.48
C ASP A 59 -8.37 -1.55 -3.59
N TYR A 60 -7.64 -1.57 -2.48
CA TYR A 60 -6.24 -1.97 -2.45
C TYR A 60 -6.06 -3.29 -1.71
N ASP A 61 -5.13 -4.10 -2.21
CA ASP A 61 -4.68 -5.31 -1.54
C ASP A 61 -3.30 -5.11 -0.94
N VAL A 62 -3.08 -5.63 0.27
CA VAL A 62 -1.81 -5.50 0.98
C VAL A 62 -1.16 -6.86 1.12
N ARG A 63 0.11 -6.95 0.69
CA ARG A 63 0.94 -8.12 0.95
C ARG A 63 1.94 -7.75 2.03
N LEU A 64 1.74 -8.31 3.20
CA LEU A 64 2.63 -8.14 4.35
C LEU A 64 3.95 -8.88 4.09
N ASP A 65 5.03 -8.38 4.67
CA ASP A 65 6.37 -8.97 4.56
C ASP A 65 6.89 -9.09 3.11
N ALA A 66 6.42 -8.21 2.23
CA ALA A 66 6.86 -8.15 0.84
C ALA A 66 7.48 -6.79 0.51
N GLY A 67 8.42 -6.34 1.35
CA GLY A 67 9.02 -5.00 1.26
C GLY A 67 10.13 -4.84 0.23
N SER A 68 10.39 -5.85 -0.59
CA SER A 68 11.37 -5.80 -1.66
C SER A 68 10.92 -6.69 -2.82
N TYR A 69 11.55 -6.53 -3.98
CA TYR A 69 11.25 -7.40 -5.13
C TYR A 69 11.55 -8.87 -4.81
N ALA A 70 12.65 -9.15 -4.11
CA ALA A 70 12.98 -10.51 -3.72
C ALA A 70 11.93 -11.10 -2.78
N ALA A 71 11.49 -10.34 -1.78
CA ALA A 71 10.45 -10.79 -0.83
C ALA A 71 9.11 -10.98 -1.55
N LEU A 72 8.76 -10.10 -2.47
CA LEU A 72 7.55 -10.22 -3.28
C LEU A 72 7.59 -11.46 -4.18
N GLY A 73 8.75 -11.72 -4.80
CA GLY A 73 8.98 -12.90 -5.63
C GLY A 73 8.89 -14.18 -4.82
N GLU A 74 9.45 -14.21 -3.61
CA GLU A 74 9.38 -15.35 -2.72
C GLU A 74 7.93 -15.66 -2.33
N ALA A 75 7.15 -14.64 -1.95
CA ALA A 75 5.74 -14.80 -1.62
C ALA A 75 4.94 -15.37 -2.80
N GLU A 76 5.21 -14.89 -4.02
CA GLU A 76 4.56 -15.35 -5.23
C GLU A 76 4.96 -16.80 -5.57
N LEU A 77 6.23 -17.14 -5.37
CA LEU A 77 6.72 -18.50 -5.58
C LEU A 77 6.01 -19.50 -4.65
N HIS A 78 5.90 -19.16 -3.36
CA HIS A 78 5.21 -20.01 -2.39
C HIS A 78 3.72 -20.17 -2.69
N ARG A 79 3.10 -19.16 -3.28
CA ARG A 79 1.70 -19.22 -3.70
C ARG A 79 1.49 -20.16 -4.88
N LYS A 80 2.43 -20.16 -5.84
CA LYS A 80 2.30 -20.92 -7.09
C LYS A 80 2.75 -22.37 -6.98
N THR A 81 3.77 -22.63 -6.17
CA THR A 81 4.39 -23.95 -6.10
C THR A 81 5.06 -24.17 -4.76
N THR A 82 5.31 -25.46 -4.46
CA THR A 82 6.15 -25.86 -3.33
C THR A 82 7.47 -26.38 -3.88
N LEU A 83 8.57 -25.66 -3.59
CA LEU A 83 9.90 -26.07 -3.98
C LEU A 83 10.68 -26.54 -2.76
N PRO A 84 11.54 -27.57 -2.91
CA PRO A 84 12.48 -27.91 -1.84
C PRO A 84 13.49 -26.78 -1.63
N ASP A 85 13.97 -26.62 -0.40
CA ASP A 85 14.94 -25.57 -0.06
C ASP A 85 16.19 -25.63 -0.95
N SER A 86 16.60 -26.82 -1.37
CA SER A 86 17.75 -27.01 -2.26
C SER A 86 17.59 -26.35 -3.63
N ALA A 87 16.36 -26.09 -4.08
CA ALA A 87 16.08 -25.45 -5.35
C ALA A 87 16.08 -23.93 -5.26
N MET A 88 15.90 -23.35 -4.06
CA MET A 88 15.78 -21.91 -3.85
C MET A 88 16.98 -21.09 -4.38
N PRO A 89 18.24 -21.53 -4.21
CA PRO A 89 19.38 -20.77 -4.75
C PRO A 89 19.39 -20.57 -6.25
N PHE A 90 18.62 -21.38 -6.99
CA PHE A 90 18.53 -21.30 -8.45
C PHE A 90 17.39 -20.42 -8.95
N VAL A 91 16.62 -19.83 -8.03
CA VAL A 91 15.47 -18.98 -8.38
C VAL A 91 15.85 -17.52 -8.23
N ASP A 92 15.63 -16.73 -9.28
CA ASP A 92 15.80 -15.29 -9.22
C ASP A 92 14.52 -14.66 -8.64
N LEU A 93 14.49 -14.53 -7.31
CA LEU A 93 13.34 -14.01 -6.60
C LEU A 93 13.05 -12.54 -6.95
N ALA A 94 14.08 -11.73 -7.15
CA ALA A 94 13.91 -10.33 -7.53
C ALA A 94 13.25 -10.21 -8.91
N ALA A 95 13.67 -11.05 -9.89
CA ALA A 95 13.04 -11.07 -11.21
C ALA A 95 11.58 -11.51 -11.14
N MET A 96 11.25 -12.47 -10.28
CA MET A 96 9.87 -12.90 -10.04
C MET A 96 9.03 -11.77 -9.43
N GLY A 97 9.61 -11.01 -8.50
CA GLY A 97 8.94 -9.86 -7.90
C GLY A 97 8.68 -8.75 -8.92
N HIS A 98 9.64 -8.46 -9.80
CA HIS A 98 9.45 -7.50 -10.89
C HIS A 98 8.35 -7.95 -11.85
N GLN A 99 8.29 -9.23 -12.18
CA GLN A 99 7.23 -9.76 -13.04
C GLN A 99 5.88 -9.66 -12.35
N TYR A 100 5.82 -9.93 -11.06
CA TYR A 100 4.60 -9.77 -10.27
C TYR A 100 4.11 -8.32 -10.32
N GLU A 101 4.99 -7.34 -10.17
CA GLU A 101 4.62 -5.92 -10.23
C GLU A 101 4.05 -5.55 -11.60
N ILE A 102 4.58 -6.11 -12.68
CA ILE A 102 4.05 -5.86 -14.02
C ILE A 102 2.62 -6.39 -14.16
N GLU A 103 2.35 -7.58 -13.62
CA GLU A 103 1.04 -8.23 -13.69
C GLU A 103 0.05 -7.65 -12.65
N HIS A 104 0.56 -7.19 -11.51
CA HIS A 104 -0.21 -6.66 -10.38
C HIS A 104 0.41 -5.34 -9.91
N PRO A 105 0.16 -4.22 -10.63
CA PRO A 105 0.76 -2.94 -10.28
C PRO A 105 0.46 -2.51 -8.85
N GLY A 106 1.46 -1.94 -8.18
CA GLY A 106 1.35 -1.51 -6.80
C GLY A 106 2.54 -0.66 -6.37
N LEU A 107 2.64 -0.43 -5.07
CA LEU A 107 3.70 0.35 -4.45
C LEU A 107 4.25 -0.36 -3.22
N PHE A 108 5.56 -0.21 -2.99
CA PHE A 108 6.15 -0.62 -1.72
C PHE A 108 5.92 0.46 -0.66
N VAL A 109 5.41 0.06 0.49
CA VAL A 109 5.20 0.94 1.66
C VAL A 109 5.79 0.21 2.86
N GLY A 110 6.94 0.71 3.37
CA GLY A 110 7.65 0.01 4.44
C GLY A 110 7.98 -1.42 4.04
N ASP A 111 7.57 -2.38 4.85
CA ASP A 111 7.80 -3.82 4.61
C ASP A 111 6.65 -4.49 3.86
N CYS A 112 5.80 -3.70 3.21
CA CYS A 112 4.61 -4.20 2.53
C CYS A 112 4.58 -3.83 1.06
N TYR A 113 3.87 -4.62 0.26
CA TYR A 113 3.52 -4.28 -1.12
C TYR A 113 2.01 -4.05 -1.18
N VAL A 114 1.60 -2.88 -1.68
CA VAL A 114 0.19 -2.49 -1.80
C VAL A 114 -0.20 -2.47 -3.27
N GLU A 115 -1.10 -3.39 -3.66
CA GLU A 115 -1.64 -3.45 -5.02
C GLU A 115 -2.83 -2.50 -5.16
N TYR A 116 -2.89 -1.80 -6.28
CA TYR A 116 -4.03 -0.94 -6.59
C TYR A 116 -4.78 -1.37 -7.84
#